data_4442d39ca3339ddad186ddd6c3dc4f6d
#
_entry.id   4442d39ca3339ddad186ddd6c3dc4f6d
#
_cell.length_a   1.000
_cell.length_b   1.000
_cell.length_c   1.000
_cell.angle_alpha   90.00
_cell.angle_beta   90.00
_cell.angle_gamma   90.00
#
_symmetry.space_group_name_H-M   'P 1'
#
loop_
_entity.id
_entity.type
_entity.pdbx_description
1 polymer ?
#
loop_
_entity_poly.entity_id
_entity_poly.type
_entity_poly.pdbx_seq_one_letter_code
_entity_poly.pdbx_strand_id
1 'polypeptide(L)'
;MKLTRKMVLSRAKASELHSVRKLNCWGSRLTDVSISICREMPSLEVITLSVNSVSSLEPMSGCRHLSELYLRRNRISSLAELFYLKDLPHLRVLWLAENPCCGPSPHLYRMTVLRNLPRLQKLDNQAVTEEELTRALMEGDEITAAPSKGGAGNGRSPPSYTLCSVGSSTATSQGLLSYTEEEDATHMSARGRLQALHRQQPQEDVA
;
A
#
# COMPACT_ATOMS: atom_id res chain seq x y z
N MET A 1 15.59 -10.90 3.53
CA MET A 1 16.43 -9.89 4.25
C MET A 1 15.51 -8.99 5.05
N LYS A 2 15.85 -8.65 6.27
CA LYS A 2 15.05 -7.74 7.12
C LYS A 2 15.45 -6.27 6.89
N LEU A 3 14.49 -5.37 7.00
CA LEU A 3 14.76 -3.94 6.99
C LEU A 3 15.51 -3.54 8.28
N THR A 4 16.67 -2.96 8.13
CA THR A 4 17.53 -2.55 9.25
C THR A 4 17.66 -1.03 9.35
N ARG A 5 17.95 -0.53 10.54
CA ARG A 5 18.22 0.90 10.77
C ARG A 5 19.24 1.48 9.79
N LYS A 6 20.36 0.77 9.61
CA LYS A 6 21.43 1.19 8.67
C LYS A 6 20.93 1.33 7.24
N MET A 7 20.10 0.39 6.77
CA MET A 7 19.51 0.45 5.43
C MET A 7 18.58 1.67 5.29
N VAL A 8 17.73 1.91 6.27
CA VAL A 8 16.81 3.05 6.25
C VAL A 8 17.57 4.36 6.16
N LEU A 9 18.51 4.59 7.07
CA LEU A 9 19.30 5.83 7.12
C LEU A 9 20.08 6.06 5.82
N SER A 10 20.70 5.00 5.27
CA SER A 10 21.43 5.09 4.02
C SER A 10 20.52 5.43 2.84
N ARG A 11 19.36 4.76 2.72
CA ARG A 11 18.44 4.98 1.60
C ARG A 11 17.70 6.31 1.68
N ALA A 12 17.31 6.71 2.86
CA ALA A 12 16.64 7.99 3.09
C ALA A 12 17.61 9.18 3.12
N LYS A 13 18.93 8.92 3.10
CA LYS A 13 19.97 9.93 3.31
C LYS A 13 19.72 10.78 4.55
N ALA A 14 19.29 10.12 5.62
CA ALA A 14 18.95 10.73 6.89
C ALA A 14 19.98 10.37 7.97
N SER A 15 20.15 11.23 8.94
CA SER A 15 21.00 10.98 10.12
C SER A 15 20.24 10.21 11.21
N GLU A 16 18.93 10.39 11.27
CA GLU A 16 18.08 9.85 12.32
C GLU A 16 16.75 9.31 11.76
N LEU A 17 16.24 8.20 12.36
CA LEU A 17 15.03 7.55 11.89
C LEU A 17 13.78 8.44 12.04
N HIS A 18 13.68 9.21 13.09
CA HIS A 18 12.51 10.05 13.35
C HIS A 18 12.34 11.19 12.34
N SER A 19 13.37 11.55 11.58
CA SER A 19 13.33 12.57 10.54
C SER A 19 12.96 12.01 9.16
N VAL A 20 12.89 10.68 9.00
CA VAL A 20 12.60 10.03 7.72
C VAL A 20 11.14 10.26 7.32
N ARG A 21 10.93 10.92 6.19
CA ARG A 21 9.59 11.14 5.60
C ARG A 21 9.33 10.24 4.39
N LYS A 22 10.35 9.95 3.61
CA LYS A 22 10.26 9.12 2.40
C LYS A 22 11.32 8.05 2.41
N LEU A 23 10.93 6.80 2.18
CA LEU A 23 11.81 5.66 2.15
C LEU A 23 11.53 4.82 0.91
N ASN A 24 12.55 4.64 0.06
CA ASN A 24 12.47 3.77 -1.09
C ASN A 24 13.27 2.48 -0.87
N CYS A 25 12.56 1.38 -0.78
CA CYS A 25 13.10 0.02 -0.66
C CYS A 25 12.66 -0.88 -1.83
N TRP A 26 12.42 -0.32 -3.01
CA TRP A 26 12.06 -1.07 -4.19
C TRP A 26 13.10 -2.14 -4.50
N GLY A 27 12.68 -3.37 -4.84
CA GLY A 27 13.54 -4.45 -5.28
C GLY A 27 14.65 -4.85 -4.30
N SER A 28 14.44 -4.69 -3.01
CA SER A 28 15.50 -4.83 -1.98
C SER A 28 15.57 -6.23 -1.36
N ARG A 29 14.82 -7.21 -1.90
CA ARG A 29 14.74 -8.58 -1.36
C ARG A 29 14.32 -8.65 0.11
N LEU A 30 13.47 -7.71 0.54
CA LEU A 30 12.96 -7.68 1.90
C LEU A 30 11.91 -8.77 2.10
N THR A 31 12.03 -9.50 3.20
CA THR A 31 11.06 -10.51 3.63
C THR A 31 10.15 -9.97 4.74
N ASP A 32 10.69 -9.12 5.60
CA ASP A 32 9.98 -8.54 6.74
C ASP A 32 10.31 -7.07 6.92
N VAL A 33 9.34 -6.34 7.41
CA VAL A 33 9.50 -4.99 7.95
C VAL A 33 9.34 -5.09 9.47
N SER A 34 10.32 -4.63 10.23
CA SER A 34 10.28 -4.73 11.68
C SER A 34 9.33 -3.69 12.28
N ILE A 35 8.46 -4.14 13.18
CA ILE A 35 7.56 -3.25 13.94
C ILE A 35 8.37 -2.22 14.73
N SER A 36 9.50 -2.61 15.28
CA SER A 36 10.36 -1.69 16.05
C SER A 36 10.88 -0.55 15.19
N ILE A 37 11.35 -0.84 13.97
CA ILE A 37 11.84 0.20 13.04
C ILE A 37 10.71 1.15 12.63
N CYS A 38 9.52 0.63 12.35
CA CYS A 38 8.38 1.47 11.97
C CYS A 38 7.97 2.44 13.09
N ARG A 39 8.07 2.00 14.34
CA ARG A 39 7.81 2.87 15.50
C ARG A 39 8.84 3.97 15.66
N GLU A 40 10.06 3.76 15.19
CA GLU A 40 11.13 4.76 15.21
C GLU A 40 11.03 5.77 14.04
N MET A 41 10.10 5.59 13.13
CA MET A 41 9.85 6.46 11.98
C MET A 41 8.46 7.12 12.03
N PRO A 42 8.15 7.90 13.06
CA PRO A 42 6.81 8.49 13.21
C PRO A 42 6.45 9.49 12.10
N SER A 43 7.45 10.09 11.46
CA SER A 43 7.27 11.09 10.40
C SER A 43 7.16 10.49 9.00
N LEU A 44 7.17 9.16 8.86
CA LEU A 44 7.14 8.49 7.56
C LEU A 44 5.82 8.78 6.82
N GLU A 45 5.92 9.37 5.64
CA GLU A 45 4.80 9.75 4.79
C GLU A 45 4.67 8.86 3.55
N VAL A 46 5.80 8.46 2.98
CA VAL A 46 5.85 7.65 1.76
C VAL A 46 6.83 6.50 1.94
N ILE A 47 6.36 5.28 1.72
CA ILE A 47 7.22 4.10 1.68
C ILE A 47 6.99 3.29 0.41
N THR A 48 8.07 2.95 -0.28
CA THR A 48 8.07 2.07 -1.44
C THR A 48 8.69 0.74 -1.06
N LEU A 49 7.87 -0.29 -1.03
CA LEU A 49 8.23 -1.68 -0.75
C LEU A 49 7.93 -2.61 -1.93
N SER A 50 7.62 -2.06 -3.09
CA SER A 50 7.32 -2.86 -4.29
C SER A 50 8.46 -3.79 -4.65
N VAL A 51 8.14 -4.95 -5.23
CA VAL A 51 9.09 -5.99 -5.65
C VAL A 51 9.95 -6.51 -4.50
N ASN A 52 9.28 -6.98 -3.45
CA ASN A 52 9.90 -7.62 -2.30
C ASN A 52 9.16 -8.92 -1.94
N SER A 53 9.37 -9.43 -0.77
CA SER A 53 8.70 -10.63 -0.23
C SER A 53 7.99 -10.34 1.10
N VAL A 54 7.47 -9.13 1.25
CA VAL A 54 6.71 -8.71 2.43
C VAL A 54 5.38 -9.46 2.47
N SER A 55 5.04 -10.03 3.61
CA SER A 55 3.84 -10.84 3.82
C SER A 55 2.87 -10.27 4.86
N SER A 56 3.30 -9.35 5.71
CA SER A 56 2.47 -8.72 6.73
C SER A 56 2.50 -7.19 6.67
N LEU A 57 1.35 -6.58 6.85
CA LEU A 57 1.17 -5.13 6.97
C LEU A 57 1.09 -4.65 8.43
N GLU A 58 1.17 -5.56 9.39
CA GLU A 58 1.13 -5.20 10.83
C GLU A 58 2.12 -4.08 11.19
N PRO A 59 3.37 -4.07 10.69
CA PRO A 59 4.31 -3.00 10.99
C PRO A 59 3.85 -1.61 10.56
N MET A 60 3.05 -1.51 9.51
CA MET A 60 2.57 -0.23 8.98
C MET A 60 1.53 0.44 9.88
N SER A 61 0.88 -0.29 10.77
CA SER A 61 -0.15 0.23 11.67
C SER A 61 0.34 1.36 12.58
N GLY A 62 1.64 1.41 12.87
CA GLY A 62 2.29 2.46 13.66
C GLY A 62 2.68 3.72 12.88
N CYS A 63 2.62 3.68 11.56
CA CYS A 63 3.05 4.79 10.70
C CYS A 63 1.90 5.79 10.51
N ARG A 64 1.59 6.56 11.55
CA ARG A 64 0.38 7.42 11.62
C ARG A 64 0.33 8.55 10.57
N HIS A 65 1.46 8.97 10.05
CA HIS A 65 1.56 10.00 9.01
C HIS A 65 1.67 9.44 7.59
N LEU A 66 1.60 8.11 7.45
CA LEU A 66 1.72 7.46 6.16
C LEU A 66 0.59 7.89 5.22
N SER A 67 0.96 8.42 4.06
CA SER A 67 0.04 8.88 3.02
C SER A 67 0.10 8.05 1.75
N GLU A 68 1.26 7.48 1.45
CA GLU A 68 1.46 6.66 0.26
C GLU A 68 2.20 5.36 0.62
N LEU A 69 1.63 4.22 0.22
CA LEU A 69 2.16 2.89 0.46
C LEU A 69 2.19 2.08 -0.83
N TYR A 70 3.38 1.69 -1.26
CA TYR A 70 3.62 0.95 -2.49
C TYR A 70 4.08 -0.47 -2.17
N LEU A 71 3.23 -1.46 -2.47
CA LEU A 71 3.41 -2.88 -2.13
C LEU A 71 3.24 -3.82 -3.31
N ARG A 72 3.23 -3.30 -4.54
CA ARG A 72 3.09 -4.12 -5.74
C ARG A 72 4.15 -5.24 -5.76
N ARG A 73 3.77 -6.45 -6.19
CA ARG A 73 4.66 -7.62 -6.28
C ARG A 73 5.32 -7.98 -4.95
N ASN A 74 4.51 -8.33 -3.99
CA ASN A 74 4.92 -8.86 -2.69
C ASN A 74 4.24 -10.21 -2.41
N ARG A 75 4.21 -10.65 -1.18
CA ARG A 75 3.65 -11.94 -0.76
C ARG A 75 2.51 -11.81 0.24
N ILE A 76 1.72 -10.76 0.12
CA ILE A 76 0.56 -10.56 0.97
C ILE A 76 -0.53 -11.53 0.53
N SER A 77 -0.86 -12.49 1.40
CA SER A 77 -1.71 -13.63 1.06
C SER A 77 -3.20 -13.40 1.31
N SER A 78 -3.56 -12.44 2.15
CA SER A 78 -4.95 -12.18 2.52
C SER A 78 -5.25 -10.69 2.58
N LEU A 79 -6.43 -10.30 2.09
CA LEU A 79 -6.95 -8.93 2.26
C LEU A 79 -7.26 -8.58 3.73
N ALA A 80 -7.31 -9.58 4.62
CA ALA A 80 -7.42 -9.32 6.06
C ALA A 80 -6.25 -8.48 6.61
N GLU A 81 -5.10 -8.46 5.93
CA GLU A 81 -3.96 -7.59 6.25
C GLU A 81 -4.33 -6.09 6.18
N LEU A 82 -5.35 -5.71 5.41
CA LEU A 82 -5.85 -4.33 5.36
C LEU A 82 -6.38 -3.84 6.71
N PHE A 83 -6.72 -4.75 7.62
CA PHE A 83 -7.10 -4.41 9.00
C PHE A 83 -6.09 -3.47 9.66
N TYR A 84 -4.81 -3.69 9.41
CA TYR A 84 -3.73 -2.87 9.96
C TYR A 84 -3.63 -1.47 9.36
N LEU A 85 -4.26 -1.23 8.22
CA LEU A 85 -4.26 0.07 7.52
C LEU A 85 -5.52 0.89 7.78
N LYS A 86 -6.57 0.30 8.34
CA LYS A 86 -7.89 0.94 8.48
C LYS A 86 -7.84 2.23 9.31
N ASP A 87 -7.00 2.27 10.33
CA ASP A 87 -6.90 3.38 11.26
C ASP A 87 -5.83 4.43 10.87
N LEU A 88 -5.19 4.27 9.70
CA LEU A 88 -4.23 5.24 9.22
C LEU A 88 -4.95 6.49 8.66
N PRO A 89 -4.89 7.64 9.35
CA PRO A 89 -5.75 8.78 9.03
C PRO A 89 -5.39 9.49 7.73
N HIS A 90 -4.14 9.32 7.28
CA HIS A 90 -3.60 10.07 6.14
C HIS A 90 -3.36 9.20 4.90
N LEU A 91 -3.61 7.90 4.95
CA LEU A 91 -3.37 7.01 3.81
C LEU A 91 -4.31 7.37 2.65
N ARG A 92 -3.74 7.75 1.51
CA ARG A 92 -4.45 8.21 0.32
C ARG A 92 -4.10 7.44 -0.94
N VAL A 93 -2.90 6.87 -1.00
CA VAL A 93 -2.41 6.12 -2.15
C VAL A 93 -1.93 4.74 -1.70
N LEU A 94 -2.47 3.71 -2.31
CA LEU A 94 -2.08 2.32 -2.10
C LEU A 94 -1.83 1.63 -3.44
N TRP A 95 -0.70 0.95 -3.57
CA TRP A 95 -0.44 0.00 -4.65
C TRP A 95 -0.26 -1.39 -4.05
N LEU A 96 -1.20 -2.28 -4.31
CA LEU A 96 -1.27 -3.62 -3.75
C LEU A 96 -1.37 -4.71 -4.83
N ALA A 97 -1.46 -4.32 -6.09
CA ALA A 97 -1.54 -5.23 -7.23
C ALA A 97 -0.40 -6.28 -7.23
N GLU A 98 -0.64 -7.39 -7.89
CA GLU A 98 0.33 -8.50 -8.00
C GLU A 98 0.76 -9.09 -6.65
N ASN A 99 -0.17 -9.14 -5.71
CA ASN A 99 -0.05 -9.92 -4.49
C ASN A 99 -1.05 -11.09 -4.51
N PRO A 100 -0.78 -12.20 -3.82
CA PRO A 100 -1.72 -13.31 -3.76
C PRO A 100 -3.12 -12.93 -3.24
N CYS A 101 -3.21 -11.92 -2.38
CA CYS A 101 -4.47 -11.43 -1.84
C CYS A 101 -5.41 -10.80 -2.88
N CYS A 102 -4.91 -10.43 -4.05
CA CYS A 102 -5.74 -9.85 -5.12
C CYS A 102 -6.75 -10.86 -5.68
N GLY A 103 -6.43 -12.17 -5.59
CA GLY A 103 -7.33 -13.23 -6.03
C GLY A 103 -7.65 -13.19 -7.53
N PRO A 104 -8.63 -13.99 -7.96
CA PRO A 104 -8.98 -14.12 -9.38
C PRO A 104 -9.95 -13.04 -9.89
N SER A 105 -10.61 -12.29 -8.99
CA SER A 105 -11.60 -11.28 -9.35
C SER A 105 -11.07 -9.87 -9.07
N PRO A 106 -10.60 -9.14 -10.10
CA PRO A 106 -10.14 -7.77 -9.95
C PRO A 106 -11.22 -6.83 -9.40
N HIS A 107 -12.46 -7.06 -9.77
CA HIS A 107 -13.58 -6.26 -9.29
C HIS A 107 -13.82 -6.44 -7.80
N LEU A 108 -13.94 -7.68 -7.32
CA LEU A 108 -14.14 -7.95 -5.89
C LEU A 108 -12.96 -7.46 -5.04
N TYR A 109 -11.74 -7.65 -5.54
CA TYR A 109 -10.54 -7.12 -4.91
C TYR A 109 -10.63 -5.60 -4.72
N ARG A 110 -10.91 -4.86 -5.80
CA ARG A 110 -10.99 -3.40 -5.76
C ARG A 110 -12.13 -2.93 -4.82
N MET A 111 -13.30 -3.53 -4.91
CA MET A 111 -14.44 -3.18 -4.05
C MET A 111 -14.15 -3.48 -2.58
N THR A 112 -13.51 -4.59 -2.28
CA THR A 112 -13.12 -4.95 -0.90
C THR A 112 -12.08 -3.98 -0.33
N VAL A 113 -11.07 -3.62 -1.11
CA VAL A 113 -10.08 -2.62 -0.67
C VAL A 113 -10.75 -1.29 -0.37
N LEU A 114 -11.60 -0.80 -1.28
CA LEU A 114 -12.27 0.51 -1.13
C LEU A 114 -13.29 0.51 0.01
N ARG A 115 -13.98 -0.59 0.25
CA ARG A 115 -14.87 -0.72 1.41
C ARG A 115 -14.15 -0.54 2.73
N ASN A 116 -12.97 -1.11 2.86
CA ASN A 116 -12.19 -1.08 4.10
C ASN A 116 -11.29 0.14 4.23
N LEU A 117 -10.92 0.76 3.13
CA LEU A 117 -10.08 1.96 3.06
C LEU A 117 -10.78 3.08 2.27
N PRO A 118 -11.91 3.60 2.74
CA PRO A 118 -12.74 4.54 1.97
C PRO A 118 -12.09 5.92 1.79
N ARG A 119 -10.99 6.20 2.46
CA ARG A 119 -10.25 7.46 2.31
C ARG A 119 -9.22 7.43 1.19
N LEU A 120 -9.02 6.30 0.51
CA LEU A 120 -8.12 6.22 -0.62
C LEU A 120 -8.56 7.15 -1.75
N GLN A 121 -7.60 7.85 -2.30
CA GLN A 121 -7.76 8.67 -3.51
C GLN A 121 -7.28 7.94 -4.75
N LYS A 122 -6.34 7.00 -4.58
CA LYS A 122 -5.74 6.24 -5.65
C LYS A 122 -5.43 4.80 -5.20
N LEU A 123 -5.89 3.82 -5.98
CA LEU A 123 -5.60 2.40 -5.78
C LEU A 123 -5.03 1.82 -7.07
N ASP A 124 -3.84 1.22 -6.99
CA ASP A 124 -3.15 0.58 -8.12
C ASP A 124 -3.06 1.51 -9.34
N ASN A 125 -2.63 2.74 -9.10
CA ASN A 125 -2.49 3.80 -10.10
C ASN A 125 -3.80 4.28 -10.76
N GLN A 126 -4.94 3.93 -10.20
CA GLN A 126 -6.25 4.38 -10.67
C GLN A 126 -6.94 5.24 -9.64
N ALA A 127 -7.42 6.42 -10.06
CA ALA A 127 -8.19 7.30 -9.20
C ALA A 127 -9.46 6.61 -8.69
N VAL A 128 -9.80 6.89 -7.44
CA VAL A 128 -11.01 6.38 -6.79
C VAL A 128 -12.12 7.39 -6.98
N THR A 129 -13.30 6.93 -7.41
CA THR A 129 -14.49 7.76 -7.58
C THR A 129 -15.50 7.56 -6.45
N GLU A 130 -16.37 8.53 -6.23
CA GLU A 130 -17.44 8.43 -5.24
C GLU A 130 -18.44 7.31 -5.57
N GLU A 131 -18.67 7.05 -6.87
CA GLU A 131 -19.51 5.95 -7.32
C GLU A 131 -18.92 4.59 -6.93
N GLU A 132 -17.59 4.43 -7.07
CA GLU A 132 -16.90 3.21 -6.63
C GLU A 132 -17.00 3.03 -5.12
N LEU A 133 -16.87 4.10 -4.33
CA LEU A 133 -17.01 4.02 -2.87
C LEU A 133 -18.41 3.59 -2.45
N THR A 134 -19.43 4.10 -3.12
CA THR A 134 -20.82 3.69 -2.88
C THR A 134 -21.04 2.21 -3.23
N ARG A 135 -20.51 1.77 -4.38
CA ARG A 135 -20.59 0.37 -4.81
C ARG A 135 -19.81 -0.56 -3.87
N ALA A 136 -18.67 -0.11 -3.38
CA ALA A 136 -17.84 -0.89 -2.47
C ALA A 136 -18.56 -1.29 -1.18
N LEU A 137 -19.45 -0.45 -0.67
CA LEU A 137 -20.28 -0.76 0.50
C LEU A 137 -21.24 -1.93 0.25
N MET A 138 -21.66 -2.14 -1.02
CA MET A 138 -22.60 -3.17 -1.40
C MET A 138 -21.92 -4.44 -1.94
N GLU A 139 -20.83 -4.29 -2.65
CA GLU A 139 -20.18 -5.35 -3.43
C GLU A 139 -18.86 -5.85 -2.81
N GLY A 140 -18.22 -5.06 -1.95
CA GLY A 140 -16.97 -5.43 -1.29
C GLY A 140 -17.20 -6.20 0.02
N ASP A 141 -16.23 -7.02 0.39
CA ASP A 141 -16.23 -7.71 1.68
C ASP A 141 -15.79 -6.78 2.80
N GLU A 142 -16.37 -6.95 3.98
CA GLU A 142 -15.96 -6.23 5.17
C GLU A 142 -14.91 -7.02 5.95
N ILE A 143 -13.81 -6.36 6.32
CA ILE A 143 -12.73 -6.93 7.12
C ILE A 143 -12.86 -6.41 8.55
N THR A 144 -13.24 -7.29 9.46
CA THR A 144 -13.54 -6.94 10.87
C THR A 144 -12.45 -7.36 11.84
N ALA A 145 -11.52 -8.20 11.42
CA ALA A 145 -10.44 -8.72 12.26
C ALA A 145 -9.12 -8.82 11.50
N ALA A 146 -8.03 -8.71 12.26
CA ALA A 146 -6.70 -8.98 11.75
C ALA A 146 -6.56 -10.44 11.31
N PRO A 147 -5.64 -10.76 10.38
CA PRO A 147 -5.39 -12.13 9.98
C PRO A 147 -4.93 -12.97 11.17
N SER A 148 -5.46 -14.19 11.26
CA SER A 148 -5.06 -15.12 12.30
C SER A 148 -3.56 -15.44 12.15
N LYS A 149 -2.79 -15.26 13.22
CA LYS A 149 -1.42 -15.79 13.31
C LYS A 149 -1.52 -17.32 13.49
N GLY A 150 -1.92 -18.02 12.40
CA GLY A 150 -2.07 -19.46 12.39
C GLY A 150 -0.72 -20.12 12.26
N GLY A 151 -0.40 -21.00 13.23
CA GLY A 151 0.69 -21.94 13.12
C GLY A 151 0.52 -22.86 11.90
N ALA A 152 1.62 -23.32 11.37
CA ALA A 152 1.69 -24.33 10.33
C ALA A 152 0.81 -25.55 10.72
N GLY A 153 -0.25 -25.78 9.97
CA GLY A 153 -1.15 -26.91 10.17
C GLY A 153 -1.99 -27.12 8.93
N ASN A 154 -1.61 -28.13 8.17
CA ASN A 154 -2.36 -28.90 7.17
C ASN A 154 -3.70 -28.35 6.69
N GLY A 155 -3.73 -28.16 5.39
CA GLY A 155 -4.84 -28.18 4.47
C GLY A 155 -6.25 -28.25 5.05
N ARG A 156 -6.96 -27.11 4.96
CA ARG A 156 -8.41 -27.01 4.71
C ARG A 156 -8.81 -25.53 4.66
N SER A 157 -9.48 -25.18 3.58
CA SER A 157 -10.40 -24.06 3.37
C SER A 157 -9.99 -22.66 3.84
N PRO A 158 -10.18 -21.63 3.01
CA PRO A 158 -9.99 -20.23 3.41
C PRO A 158 -10.88 -19.91 4.62
N PRO A 159 -10.41 -19.05 5.53
CA PRO A 159 -11.25 -18.63 6.66
C PRO A 159 -12.53 -18.03 6.13
N SER A 160 -13.64 -18.49 6.67
CA SER A 160 -14.98 -18.05 6.34
C SER A 160 -15.10 -16.54 6.61
N TYR A 161 -15.04 -15.74 5.56
CA TYR A 161 -15.71 -14.45 5.60
C TYR A 161 -17.20 -14.76 5.63
N THR A 162 -17.96 -14.15 6.51
CA THR A 162 -19.40 -14.28 6.49
C THR A 162 -19.88 -13.69 5.17
N LEU A 163 -20.10 -14.58 4.18
CA LEU A 163 -20.68 -14.25 2.90
C LEU A 163 -22.15 -13.87 3.12
N CYS A 164 -22.43 -12.59 3.13
CA CYS A 164 -23.75 -12.13 2.75
C CYS A 164 -23.77 -12.05 1.22
N SER A 165 -24.10 -13.16 0.59
CA SER A 165 -24.31 -13.20 -0.86
C SER A 165 -25.66 -12.60 -1.20
N VAL A 166 -25.64 -11.53 -1.99
CA VAL A 166 -26.79 -11.14 -2.81
C VAL A 166 -26.35 -11.07 -4.26
N GLY A 167 -26.80 -12.05 -4.99
CA GLY A 167 -27.21 -12.04 -6.40
C GLY A 167 -26.26 -11.54 -7.48
N SER A 168 -25.71 -12.50 -8.20
CA SER A 168 -25.64 -12.63 -9.67
C SER A 168 -25.63 -11.36 -10.52
N SER A 169 -24.55 -11.10 -11.26
CA SER A 169 -24.61 -11.01 -12.72
C SER A 169 -23.27 -10.66 -13.39
N THR A 170 -22.89 -11.53 -14.32
CA THR A 170 -22.11 -11.35 -15.54
C THR A 170 -20.85 -10.52 -15.56
N ALA A 171 -19.75 -11.26 -15.64
CA ALA A 171 -18.43 -10.81 -16.01
C ALA A 171 -18.39 -10.21 -17.40
N THR A 172 -17.79 -9.04 -17.52
CA THR A 172 -17.18 -8.60 -18.76
C THR A 172 -15.69 -8.45 -18.50
N SER A 173 -14.91 -9.29 -19.14
CA SER A 173 -13.47 -9.26 -19.09
C SER A 173 -12.96 -8.02 -19.80
N GLN A 174 -12.22 -7.16 -19.11
CA GLN A 174 -11.38 -6.16 -19.74
C GLN A 174 -10.03 -6.08 -19.04
N GLY A 175 -9.02 -6.48 -19.83
CA GLY A 175 -7.69 -5.91 -19.89
C GLY A 175 -6.87 -5.92 -18.62
N LEU A 176 -6.07 -6.98 -18.45
CA LEU A 176 -4.81 -6.87 -17.70
C LEU A 176 -3.94 -5.79 -18.36
N LEU A 177 -3.94 -4.59 -17.81
CA LEU A 177 -2.88 -3.64 -18.08
C LEU A 177 -1.66 -4.10 -17.29
N SER A 178 -0.70 -4.70 -18.01
CA SER A 178 0.62 -4.99 -17.46
C SER A 178 1.36 -3.67 -17.27
N TYR A 179 1.42 -3.18 -16.05
CA TYR A 179 2.27 -2.05 -15.70
C TYR A 179 3.73 -2.52 -15.68
N THR A 180 4.60 -1.83 -16.40
CA THR A 180 6.03 -2.14 -16.43
C THR A 180 6.72 -1.59 -15.18
N GLU A 181 7.82 -2.23 -14.79
CA GLU A 181 8.62 -1.83 -13.61
C GLU A 181 9.13 -0.38 -13.69
N GLU A 182 9.18 0.19 -14.89
CA GLU A 182 9.61 1.56 -15.16
C GLU A 182 8.59 2.61 -14.66
N GLU A 183 7.30 2.29 -14.60
CA GLU A 183 6.28 3.26 -14.18
C GLU A 183 6.37 3.60 -12.68
N ASP A 184 6.69 2.64 -11.82
CA ASP A 184 6.91 2.88 -10.40
C ASP A 184 8.09 3.84 -10.14
N ALA A 185 9.19 3.67 -10.89
CA ALA A 185 10.38 4.51 -10.78
C ALA A 185 10.15 5.91 -11.38
N THR A 186 9.39 6.00 -12.49
CA THR A 186 9.13 7.26 -13.19
C THR A 186 8.19 8.17 -12.42
N HIS A 187 7.18 7.60 -11.76
CA HIS A 187 6.22 8.37 -10.95
C HIS A 187 6.90 9.03 -9.74
N MET A 188 7.84 8.33 -9.10
CA MET A 188 8.64 8.91 -7.99
C MET A 188 9.61 10.00 -8.49
N SER A 189 10.16 9.86 -9.69
CA SER A 189 11.08 10.84 -10.30
C SER A 189 10.36 12.13 -10.73
N ALA A 190 9.14 12.03 -11.26
CA ALA A 190 8.39 13.20 -11.71
C ALA A 190 8.00 14.15 -10.56
N ARG A 191 7.59 13.59 -9.40
CA ARG A 191 7.31 14.40 -8.20
C ARG A 191 8.56 15.04 -7.61
N GLY A 192 9.71 14.38 -7.69
CA GLY A 192 10.98 14.96 -7.26
C GLY A 192 11.42 16.15 -8.13
N ARG A 193 11.16 16.11 -9.43
CA ARG A 193 11.49 17.20 -10.36
C ARG A 193 10.60 18.43 -10.20
N LEU A 194 9.31 18.24 -9.92
CA LEU A 194 8.40 19.36 -9.66
C LEU A 194 8.74 20.15 -8.40
N GLN A 195 9.25 19.49 -7.37
CA GLN A 195 9.73 20.15 -6.15
C GLN A 195 11.06 20.89 -6.34
N ALA A 196 11.89 20.44 -7.28
CA ALA A 196 13.15 21.12 -7.60
C ALA A 196 12.93 22.40 -8.43
N LEU A 197 11.93 22.40 -9.32
CA LEU A 197 11.60 23.57 -10.15
C LEU A 197 10.97 24.73 -9.36
N HIS A 198 10.32 24.45 -8.23
CA HIS A 198 9.74 25.49 -7.36
C HIS A 198 10.78 26.20 -6.47
N ARG A 199 12.03 25.74 -6.44
CA ARG A 199 13.13 26.37 -5.65
C ARG A 199 14.03 27.31 -6.45
N GLN A 200 13.79 27.49 -7.75
CA GLN A 200 14.59 28.39 -8.60
C GLN A 200 13.70 29.48 -9.19
N GLN A 201 13.17 30.34 -8.34
CA GLN A 201 12.79 31.68 -8.77
C GLN A 201 13.84 32.67 -8.21
N PRO A 202 14.52 33.44 -9.06
CA PRO A 202 15.41 34.48 -8.59
C PRO A 202 14.57 35.58 -7.97
N GLN A 203 15.00 36.06 -6.80
CA GLN A 203 14.56 37.37 -6.30
C GLN A 203 15.15 38.43 -7.23
N GLU A 204 14.28 39.12 -7.94
CA GLU A 204 14.65 40.39 -8.55
C GLU A 204 14.71 41.42 -7.45
N ASP A 205 15.90 41.91 -7.17
CA ASP A 205 16.14 43.11 -6.38
C ASP A 205 15.60 44.31 -7.14
N VAL A 206 14.64 45.01 -6.53
CA VAL A 206 14.23 46.35 -6.96
C VAL A 206 15.00 47.35 -6.11
N ALA A 207 15.88 48.10 -6.78
CA ALA A 207 16.53 49.25 -6.25
C ALA A 207 15.58 50.46 -6.15
#